data_02dd7b0a608efc72eebd11d75068887c
#
_entry.id   02dd7b0a608efc72eebd11d75068887c
#
_cell.length_a   1.000
_cell.length_b   1.000
_cell.length_c   1.000
_cell.angle_alpha   90.00
_cell.angle_beta   90.00
_cell.angle_gamma   90.00
#
_symmetry.space_group_name_H-M   'P 1'
#
loop_
_entity.id
_entity.type
_entity.pdbx_description
1 polymer ?
#
loop_
_entity_poly.entity_id
_entity_poly.type
_entity_poly.pdbx_seq_one_letter_code
_entity_poly.pdbx_strand_id
1 'polypeptide(L)'
;IKSSAASDVYKRQAQAVSEPAQETQAEPAQEAPALPAGDIEAYLVPLEGDEARPEGAGAILEKNYPQGSGEKYIPCGSGSIKNNTSVSNADVAAEITNPFPFAVEWNSPDPQILIMHTHATEDYRLSAGLWYRPGDGSRTTDRDLNMCAVGRVMADTLNAAGLNTLHDETLNDYPSYTGSYANSRAVVQQYLAQYPSIKVVLDVHRDAIETESGSRYAPVCTVDGRQAAQVMIICGCDNGTTVRLPGWRQNLRFAAAWERSMEEMYPGFTRPVLFSYRFYNQDLTTGSLLIEIGGHGNNLNEALRAGQLAANGLVEALRG
;
A
#
# COMPACT_ATOMS: atom_id res chain seq x y z
N ILE A 1 -6.73 11.12 17.90
CA ILE A 1 -5.91 10.95 16.69
C ILE A 1 -6.88 10.50 15.60
N LYS A 2 -7.28 11.41 14.72
CA LYS A 2 -8.15 11.10 13.58
C LYS A 2 -7.24 10.87 12.37
N SER A 3 -7.30 9.67 11.80
CA SER A 3 -6.93 9.44 10.40
C SER A 3 -8.06 10.08 9.58
N SER A 4 -7.91 11.33 9.17
CA SER A 4 -9.05 12.12 8.68
C SER A 4 -9.22 12.11 7.15
N ALA A 5 -8.19 11.78 6.40
CA ALA A 5 -8.25 11.90 4.94
C ALA A 5 -9.06 10.79 4.26
N ALA A 6 -8.99 9.57 4.72
CA ALA A 6 -9.67 8.44 4.08
C ALA A 6 -11.20 8.38 4.35
N SER A 7 -11.67 8.91 5.50
CA SER A 7 -13.08 8.75 5.88
C SER A 7 -14.03 9.77 5.22
N ASP A 8 -13.54 10.98 4.93
CA ASP A 8 -14.38 12.03 4.34
C ASP A 8 -14.52 11.89 2.82
N VAL A 9 -13.52 11.31 2.17
CA VAL A 9 -13.53 11.06 0.73
C VAL A 9 -14.56 9.99 0.35
N TYR A 10 -14.68 8.94 1.16
CA TYR A 10 -15.61 7.84 0.87
C TYR A 10 -17.08 8.27 0.91
N LYS A 11 -17.45 9.17 1.82
CA LYS A 11 -18.82 9.70 1.91
C LYS A 11 -19.22 10.57 0.71
N ARG A 12 -18.24 11.21 0.06
CA ARG A 12 -18.49 12.03 -1.14
C ARG A 12 -18.52 11.22 -2.42
N GLN A 13 -17.80 10.11 -2.50
CA GLN A 13 -17.73 9.27 -3.70
C GLN A 13 -18.98 8.42 -3.92
N ALA A 14 -19.69 8.03 -2.85
CA ALA A 14 -20.96 7.29 -2.96
C ALA A 14 -22.09 8.07 -3.64
N GLN A 15 -21.94 9.39 -3.82
CA GLN A 15 -22.94 10.27 -4.45
C GLN A 15 -22.63 10.66 -5.91
N ALA A 16 -21.45 10.28 -6.44
CA ALA A 16 -20.94 10.77 -7.74
C ALA A 16 -21.01 9.75 -8.89
N VAL A 17 -21.81 8.69 -8.79
CA VAL A 17 -21.95 7.71 -9.87
C VAL A 17 -23.07 8.12 -10.82
N SER A 18 -22.83 9.15 -11.64
CA SER A 18 -23.63 9.39 -12.85
C SER A 18 -23.00 10.45 -13.77
N GLU A 19 -21.89 10.11 -14.44
CA GLU A 19 -21.53 10.75 -15.72
C GLU A 19 -20.56 9.83 -16.49
N PRO A 20 -20.73 9.65 -17.82
CA PRO A 20 -19.88 8.75 -18.59
C PRO A 20 -18.49 9.37 -18.83
N ALA A 21 -17.45 8.59 -18.56
CA ALA A 21 -16.07 8.96 -18.80
C ALA A 21 -15.78 9.13 -20.30
N GLN A 22 -15.09 10.21 -20.67
CA GLN A 22 -14.48 10.37 -22.00
C GLN A 22 -13.35 9.36 -22.16
N GLU A 23 -13.37 8.60 -23.24
CA GLU A 23 -12.29 7.71 -23.67
C GLU A 23 -11.01 8.49 -23.90
N THR A 24 -10.06 8.38 -22.99
CA THR A 24 -8.66 8.74 -23.21
C THR A 24 -7.90 7.49 -23.59
N GLN A 25 -7.42 7.41 -24.84
CA GLN A 25 -6.51 6.35 -25.27
C GLN A 25 -5.20 6.50 -24.51
N ALA A 26 -4.86 5.49 -23.70
CA ALA A 26 -3.56 5.40 -23.05
C ALA A 26 -2.50 5.02 -24.08
N GLU A 27 -1.45 5.86 -24.24
CA GLU A 27 -0.23 5.46 -24.93
C GLU A 27 0.48 4.35 -24.11
N PRO A 28 1.06 3.32 -24.76
CA PRO A 28 1.79 2.30 -24.06
C PRO A 28 3.03 2.91 -23.38
N ALA A 29 3.16 2.69 -22.08
CA ALA A 29 4.30 3.13 -21.28
C ALA A 29 5.60 2.55 -21.87
N GLN A 30 6.63 3.41 -22.10
CA GLN A 30 7.97 2.97 -22.44
C GLN A 30 8.58 2.27 -21.21
N GLU A 31 8.95 1.00 -21.37
CA GLU A 31 9.72 0.26 -20.38
C GLU A 31 11.05 0.98 -20.07
N ALA A 32 11.19 1.43 -18.83
CA ALA A 32 12.50 1.82 -18.32
C ALA A 32 13.38 0.56 -18.17
N PRO A 33 14.70 0.65 -18.40
CA PRO A 33 15.57 -0.52 -18.27
C PRO A 33 15.51 -1.09 -16.86
N ALA A 34 15.19 -2.38 -16.74
CA ALA A 34 15.14 -3.11 -15.49
C ALA A 34 16.51 -3.04 -14.78
N LEU A 35 16.52 -2.49 -13.56
CA LEU A 35 17.71 -2.50 -12.71
C LEU A 35 17.88 -3.90 -12.09
N PRO A 36 19.13 -4.33 -11.81
CA PRO A 36 19.34 -5.65 -11.21
C PRO A 36 18.64 -5.74 -9.85
N ALA A 37 17.78 -6.71 -9.71
CA ALA A 37 17.04 -6.96 -8.48
C ALA A 37 18.00 -7.32 -7.36
N GLY A 38 17.83 -6.70 -6.22
CA GLY A 38 18.51 -7.03 -4.96
C GLY A 38 19.22 -5.90 -4.26
N ASP A 39 19.65 -4.86 -4.95
CA ASP A 39 20.36 -3.75 -4.30
C ASP A 39 19.45 -2.51 -4.18
N ILE A 40 18.84 -2.34 -3.00
CA ILE A 40 18.01 -1.17 -2.71
C ILE A 40 18.77 0.15 -2.87
N GLU A 41 20.09 0.13 -2.73
CA GLU A 41 20.92 1.33 -2.86
C GLU A 41 20.81 1.95 -4.26
N ALA A 42 20.51 1.15 -5.29
CA ALA A 42 20.31 1.65 -6.66
C ALA A 42 19.07 2.54 -6.83
N TYR A 43 18.10 2.42 -5.91
CA TYR A 43 16.84 3.18 -5.94
C TYR A 43 16.85 4.41 -5.03
N LEU A 44 17.80 4.48 -4.07
CA LEU A 44 17.80 5.55 -3.10
C LEU A 44 18.10 6.89 -3.76
N VAL A 45 17.40 7.93 -3.32
CA VAL A 45 17.57 9.30 -3.81
C VAL A 45 18.42 10.12 -2.83
N PRO A 46 19.13 11.15 -3.30
CA PRO A 46 19.74 12.12 -2.42
C PRO A 46 18.69 12.82 -1.57
N LEU A 47 18.87 12.81 -0.25
CA LEU A 47 18.05 13.58 0.67
C LEU A 47 18.76 14.88 1.04
N GLU A 48 18.00 15.95 1.30
CA GLU A 48 18.54 17.13 1.94
C GLU A 48 19.12 16.76 3.32
N GLY A 49 20.20 17.44 3.75
CA GLY A 49 20.91 17.10 4.98
C GLY A 49 20.02 17.13 6.24
N ASP A 50 20.55 16.59 7.34
CA ASP A 50 19.91 16.57 8.66
C ASP A 50 20.13 17.88 9.45
N GLU A 51 20.27 18.98 8.74
CA GLU A 51 20.44 20.32 9.33
C GLU A 51 19.36 20.63 10.36
N ALA A 52 19.67 21.55 11.24
CA ALA A 52 18.70 22.05 12.22
C ALA A 52 17.41 22.48 11.51
N ARG A 53 16.28 22.13 12.13
CA ARG A 53 14.94 22.44 11.59
C ARG A 53 14.86 23.92 11.14
N PRO A 54 14.56 24.19 9.86
CA PRO A 54 14.43 25.55 9.36
C PRO A 54 13.28 26.29 10.04
N GLU A 55 13.38 27.63 10.10
CA GLU A 55 12.28 28.47 10.60
C GLU A 55 11.02 28.23 9.73
N GLY A 56 9.87 28.08 10.38
CA GLY A 56 8.58 27.81 9.73
C GLY A 56 8.36 26.35 9.27
N ALA A 57 9.36 25.46 9.40
CA ALA A 57 9.19 24.05 9.08
C ALA A 57 8.38 23.33 10.17
N GLY A 58 7.56 22.35 9.75
CA GLY A 58 6.82 21.45 10.63
C GLY A 58 7.73 20.39 11.26
N ALA A 59 7.31 19.80 12.38
CA ALA A 59 8.04 18.73 13.04
C ALA A 59 7.63 17.35 12.51
N ILE A 60 8.61 16.44 12.42
CA ILE A 60 8.40 15.01 12.22
C ILE A 60 8.58 14.30 13.56
N LEU A 61 7.66 13.37 13.85
CA LEU A 61 7.68 12.55 15.05
C LEU A 61 7.81 11.08 14.61
N GLU A 62 9.01 10.54 14.72
CA GLU A 62 9.21 9.11 14.48
C GLU A 62 8.48 8.28 15.52
N LYS A 63 7.83 7.22 15.06
CA LYS A 63 7.10 6.31 15.93
C LYS A 63 7.11 4.91 15.38
N ASN A 64 7.53 3.95 16.20
CA ASN A 64 7.25 2.54 15.95
C ASN A 64 5.89 2.19 16.56
N TYR A 65 4.98 1.72 15.73
CA TYR A 65 3.65 1.26 16.14
C TYR A 65 3.73 -0.23 16.45
N PRO A 66 3.44 -0.67 17.68
CA PRO A 66 3.46 -2.08 18.02
C PRO A 66 2.27 -2.82 17.39
N GLN A 67 2.38 -4.13 17.33
CA GLN A 67 1.24 -5.01 17.14
C GLN A 67 0.26 -4.81 18.29
N GLY A 68 -0.98 -4.51 18.02
CA GLY A 68 -1.91 -4.12 19.05
C GLY A 68 -2.29 -5.25 20.03
N SER A 69 -2.93 -4.88 21.10
CA SER A 69 -3.46 -5.81 22.12
C SER A 69 -4.88 -5.44 22.51
N GLY A 70 -5.61 -6.38 23.15
CA GLY A 70 -6.98 -6.20 23.60
C GLY A 70 -8.02 -6.71 22.60
N GLU A 71 -9.30 -6.49 22.91
CA GLU A 71 -10.44 -7.15 22.27
C GLU A 71 -10.56 -6.95 20.75
N LYS A 72 -9.95 -5.88 20.19
CA LYS A 72 -10.03 -5.60 18.75
C LYS A 72 -8.93 -6.26 17.94
N TYR A 73 -7.97 -6.91 18.58
CA TYR A 73 -6.79 -7.44 17.92
C TYR A 73 -6.80 -8.96 17.92
N ILE A 74 -6.64 -9.55 16.74
CA ILE A 74 -6.61 -11.00 16.54
C ILE A 74 -5.18 -11.35 16.11
N PRO A 75 -4.50 -12.24 16.85
CA PRO A 75 -3.16 -12.69 16.49
C PRO A 75 -3.10 -13.34 15.10
N CYS A 76 -2.06 -13.05 14.36
CA CYS A 76 -1.79 -13.61 13.04
C CYS A 76 -0.29 -13.91 12.91
N GLY A 77 0.17 -15.06 13.42
CA GLY A 77 1.59 -15.33 13.64
C GLY A 77 2.19 -14.30 14.60
N SER A 78 3.29 -13.68 14.23
CA SER A 78 3.91 -12.57 14.97
C SER A 78 3.21 -11.23 14.75
N GLY A 79 2.37 -11.12 13.73
CA GLY A 79 1.55 -9.94 13.42
C GLY A 79 0.16 -10.00 14.06
N SER A 80 -0.70 -9.07 13.69
CA SER A 80 -2.08 -9.01 14.16
C SER A 80 -3.04 -8.34 13.17
N ILE A 81 -4.33 -8.62 13.37
CA ILE A 81 -5.42 -7.98 12.63
C ILE A 81 -6.22 -7.13 13.60
N LYS A 82 -6.38 -5.86 13.30
CA LYS A 82 -7.28 -4.95 14.00
C LYS A 82 -8.67 -5.03 13.39
N ASN A 83 -9.58 -5.69 14.06
CA ASN A 83 -10.96 -5.84 13.63
C ASN A 83 -11.80 -4.60 13.97
N ASN A 84 -12.13 -3.82 12.98
CA ASN A 84 -13.03 -2.67 13.06
C ASN A 84 -14.39 -2.94 12.39
N THR A 85 -14.83 -4.21 12.41
CA THR A 85 -16.11 -4.65 11.83
C THR A 85 -17.00 -5.26 12.92
N SER A 86 -18.20 -5.67 12.55
CA SER A 86 -19.11 -6.46 13.40
C SER A 86 -18.91 -7.98 13.23
N VAL A 87 -17.99 -8.42 12.37
CA VAL A 87 -17.62 -9.84 12.28
C VAL A 87 -16.98 -10.25 13.59
N SER A 88 -17.40 -11.38 14.16
CA SER A 88 -16.84 -11.82 15.44
C SER A 88 -15.34 -12.13 15.32
N ASN A 89 -14.58 -11.88 16.38
CA ASN A 89 -13.16 -12.22 16.40
C ASN A 89 -12.91 -13.72 16.20
N ALA A 90 -13.83 -14.55 16.68
CA ALA A 90 -13.77 -16.00 16.48
C ALA A 90 -13.89 -16.35 14.98
N ASP A 91 -14.81 -15.70 14.25
CA ASP A 91 -14.97 -15.91 12.82
C ASP A 91 -13.75 -15.42 12.04
N VAL A 92 -13.20 -14.25 12.40
CA VAL A 92 -11.97 -13.74 11.79
C VAL A 92 -10.80 -14.69 12.06
N ALA A 93 -10.63 -15.14 13.31
CA ALA A 93 -9.57 -16.06 13.68
C ALA A 93 -9.69 -17.41 12.94
N ALA A 94 -10.89 -17.92 12.75
CA ALA A 94 -11.13 -19.15 11.98
C ALA A 94 -10.83 -18.92 10.50
N GLU A 95 -11.24 -17.76 9.94
CA GLU A 95 -11.08 -17.47 8.53
C GLU A 95 -9.60 -17.39 8.11
N ILE A 96 -8.76 -16.74 8.90
CA ILE A 96 -7.34 -16.53 8.59
C ILE A 96 -6.47 -17.79 8.70
N THR A 97 -7.01 -18.91 9.21
CA THR A 97 -6.36 -20.22 9.22
C THR A 97 -6.57 -20.99 7.92
N ASN A 98 -7.53 -20.56 7.09
CA ASN A 98 -7.76 -21.19 5.80
C ASN A 98 -6.72 -20.74 4.77
N PRO A 99 -6.34 -21.58 3.80
CA PRO A 99 -5.48 -21.18 2.71
C PRO A 99 -6.16 -20.07 1.88
N PHE A 100 -5.38 -19.13 1.33
CA PHE A 100 -5.93 -18.17 0.39
C PHE A 100 -6.31 -18.87 -0.93
N PRO A 101 -7.29 -18.34 -1.70
CA PRO A 101 -8.05 -19.12 -2.69
C PRO A 101 -7.41 -19.16 -4.08
N PHE A 102 -6.16 -18.78 -4.22
CA PHE A 102 -5.45 -18.80 -5.50
C PHE A 102 -4.04 -19.35 -5.32
N ALA A 103 -3.47 -19.81 -6.42
CA ALA A 103 -2.06 -20.13 -6.53
C ALA A 103 -1.44 -19.25 -7.63
N VAL A 104 -0.20 -18.84 -7.43
CA VAL A 104 0.59 -18.14 -8.45
C VAL A 104 1.49 -19.13 -9.19
N GLU A 105 1.77 -18.84 -10.45
CA GLU A 105 2.70 -19.61 -11.26
C GLU A 105 4.06 -18.92 -11.24
N TRP A 106 5.03 -19.59 -10.64
CA TRP A 106 6.41 -19.11 -10.59
C TRP A 106 7.08 -19.24 -11.95
N ASN A 107 7.85 -18.23 -12.32
CA ASN A 107 8.55 -18.11 -13.61
C ASN A 107 7.60 -18.23 -14.83
N SER A 108 6.33 -17.86 -14.63
CA SER A 108 5.34 -17.80 -15.70
C SER A 108 5.66 -16.64 -16.67
N PRO A 109 5.50 -16.87 -18.00
CA PRO A 109 5.55 -15.75 -18.94
C PRO A 109 4.33 -14.83 -18.79
N ASP A 110 3.25 -15.30 -18.18
CA ASP A 110 2.02 -14.54 -17.97
C ASP A 110 2.04 -13.81 -16.62
N PRO A 111 1.60 -12.55 -16.56
CA PRO A 111 1.58 -11.78 -15.33
C PRO A 111 0.68 -12.42 -14.26
N GLN A 112 1.17 -12.45 -13.02
CA GLN A 112 0.47 -13.00 -11.86
C GLN A 112 0.00 -11.89 -10.90
N ILE A 113 0.70 -10.76 -10.90
CA ILE A 113 0.53 -9.65 -9.98
C ILE A 113 0.43 -8.35 -10.78
N LEU A 114 -0.47 -7.46 -10.37
CA LEU A 114 -0.53 -6.07 -10.80
C LEU A 114 -0.35 -5.16 -9.60
N ILE A 115 0.61 -4.26 -9.69
CA ILE A 115 0.78 -3.13 -8.78
C ILE A 115 0.26 -1.88 -9.46
N MET A 116 -0.53 -1.08 -8.75
CA MET A 116 -1.06 0.18 -9.22
C MET A 116 -1.27 1.15 -8.06
N HIS A 117 -1.64 2.38 -8.34
CA HIS A 117 -1.80 3.45 -7.36
C HIS A 117 -3.06 4.25 -7.65
N THR A 118 -4.08 4.16 -6.79
CA THR A 118 -5.25 5.05 -6.89
C THR A 118 -4.84 6.50 -6.64
N HIS A 119 -3.89 6.73 -5.73
CA HIS A 119 -3.33 8.03 -5.42
C HIS A 119 -1.83 8.09 -5.79
N ALA A 120 -1.54 7.93 -7.09
CA ALA A 120 -0.19 7.85 -7.61
C ALA A 120 0.65 9.11 -7.32
N THR A 121 0.02 10.28 -7.23
CA THR A 121 0.74 11.54 -6.96
C THR A 121 1.14 11.75 -5.52
N GLU A 122 0.73 10.89 -4.58
CA GLU A 122 1.21 10.95 -3.19
C GLU A 122 2.72 10.84 -3.13
N ASP A 123 3.37 11.72 -2.35
CA ASP A 123 4.82 11.78 -2.23
C ASP A 123 5.28 11.71 -0.76
N TYR A 124 6.58 11.73 -0.58
CA TYR A 124 7.26 11.69 0.70
C TYR A 124 8.18 12.90 0.84
N ARG A 125 8.64 13.20 2.04
CA ARG A 125 9.65 14.24 2.22
C ARG A 125 10.99 13.81 1.64
N LEU A 126 11.77 14.79 1.17
CA LEU A 126 13.11 14.60 0.62
C LEU A 126 14.21 15.10 1.55
N SER A 127 13.93 15.24 2.86
CA SER A 127 14.89 15.61 3.90
C SER A 127 15.23 14.42 4.79
N ALA A 128 16.48 14.31 5.22
CA ALA A 128 16.94 13.38 6.25
C ALA A 128 16.56 13.86 7.65
N GLY A 129 16.48 15.19 7.88
CA GLY A 129 16.12 15.78 9.16
C GLY A 129 14.67 15.51 9.58
N LEU A 130 14.39 15.62 10.89
CA LEU A 130 13.06 15.40 11.46
C LEU A 130 12.18 16.66 11.35
N TRP A 131 12.06 17.15 10.13
CA TRP A 131 11.26 18.31 9.78
C TRP A 131 10.72 18.21 8.35
N TYR A 132 9.72 19.03 8.05
CA TYR A 132 9.17 19.15 6.70
C TYR A 132 8.88 20.61 6.38
N ARG A 133 9.08 21.01 5.11
CA ARG A 133 8.66 22.33 4.62
C ARG A 133 7.17 22.32 4.25
N PRO A 134 6.50 23.48 4.22
CA PRO A 134 5.18 23.56 3.61
C PRO A 134 5.21 23.00 2.17
N GLY A 135 4.35 22.02 1.90
CA GLY A 135 4.30 21.32 0.61
C GLY A 135 5.00 19.97 0.56
N ASP A 136 5.98 19.69 1.43
CA ASP A 136 6.62 18.37 1.49
C ASP A 136 5.60 17.28 1.89
N GLY A 137 5.78 16.07 1.36
CA GLY A 137 4.92 14.93 1.66
C GLY A 137 3.47 15.20 1.28
N SER A 138 3.25 15.84 0.14
CA SER A 138 1.96 16.23 -0.40
C SER A 138 1.66 15.44 -1.68
N ARG A 139 1.90 16.04 -2.83
CA ARG A 139 1.64 15.42 -4.13
C ARG A 139 2.59 15.96 -5.19
N THR A 140 3.12 15.05 -6.02
CA THR A 140 3.91 15.38 -7.19
C THR A 140 3.54 14.48 -8.36
N THR A 141 3.61 15.01 -9.58
CA THR A 141 3.48 14.21 -10.81
C THR A 141 4.79 13.56 -11.25
N ASP A 142 5.88 13.83 -10.55
CA ASP A 142 7.17 13.20 -10.79
C ASP A 142 7.14 11.75 -10.29
N ARG A 143 7.18 10.80 -11.23
CA ARG A 143 7.09 9.36 -10.94
C ARG A 143 8.30 8.81 -10.21
N ASP A 144 9.42 9.51 -10.21
CA ASP A 144 10.61 9.10 -9.47
C ASP A 144 10.57 9.54 -8.00
N LEU A 145 9.61 10.40 -7.63
CA LEU A 145 9.48 10.97 -6.30
C LEU A 145 8.13 10.66 -5.62
N ASN A 146 7.20 10.04 -6.33
CA ASN A 146 5.87 9.71 -5.81
C ASN A 146 5.69 8.20 -5.59
N MET A 147 4.43 7.75 -5.40
CA MET A 147 4.12 6.34 -5.14
C MET A 147 4.62 5.39 -6.23
N CYS A 148 4.75 5.86 -7.49
CA CYS A 148 5.28 5.04 -8.58
C CYS A 148 6.71 4.56 -8.29
N ALA A 149 7.55 5.39 -7.65
CA ALA A 149 8.91 4.97 -7.27
C ALA A 149 8.89 3.77 -6.32
N VAL A 150 7.98 3.76 -5.34
CA VAL A 150 7.81 2.65 -4.39
C VAL A 150 7.26 1.41 -5.11
N GLY A 151 6.23 1.58 -5.95
CA GLY A 151 5.66 0.49 -6.75
C GLY A 151 6.69 -0.18 -7.67
N ARG A 152 7.60 0.60 -8.26
CA ARG A 152 8.69 0.10 -9.09
C ARG A 152 9.63 -0.81 -8.32
N VAL A 153 10.08 -0.39 -7.14
CA VAL A 153 10.90 -1.24 -6.25
C VAL A 153 10.20 -2.55 -5.91
N MET A 154 8.91 -2.48 -5.58
CA MET A 154 8.13 -3.69 -5.29
C MET A 154 8.03 -4.61 -6.51
N ALA A 155 7.70 -4.09 -7.68
CA ALA A 155 7.56 -4.87 -8.91
C ALA A 155 8.88 -5.54 -9.31
N ASP A 156 9.98 -4.79 -9.27
CA ASP A 156 11.31 -5.32 -9.62
C ASP A 156 11.74 -6.42 -8.64
N THR A 157 11.46 -6.26 -7.35
CA THR A 157 11.73 -7.28 -6.32
C THR A 157 10.93 -8.56 -6.59
N LEU A 158 9.64 -8.44 -6.93
CA LEU A 158 8.78 -9.59 -7.22
C LEU A 158 9.20 -10.27 -8.53
N ASN A 159 9.49 -9.51 -9.57
CA ASN A 159 9.97 -10.04 -10.86
C ASN A 159 11.28 -10.81 -10.70
N ALA A 160 12.20 -10.30 -9.92
CA ALA A 160 13.45 -10.98 -9.63
C ALA A 160 13.28 -12.31 -8.88
N ALA A 161 12.25 -12.40 -8.06
CA ALA A 161 11.90 -13.65 -7.37
C ALA A 161 11.19 -14.65 -8.28
N GLY A 162 10.88 -14.30 -9.54
CA GLY A 162 10.18 -15.16 -10.50
C GLY A 162 8.65 -15.03 -10.46
N LEU A 163 8.14 -13.95 -9.85
CA LEU A 163 6.71 -13.59 -9.86
C LEU A 163 6.50 -12.50 -10.90
N ASN A 164 6.08 -12.88 -12.12
CA ASN A 164 5.81 -11.92 -13.20
C ASN A 164 4.78 -10.88 -12.75
N THR A 165 5.27 -9.65 -12.55
CA THR A 165 4.52 -8.54 -11.96
C THR A 165 4.50 -7.37 -12.93
N LEU A 166 3.30 -6.87 -13.22
CA LEU A 166 3.10 -5.63 -13.93
C LEU A 166 2.99 -4.47 -12.94
N HIS A 167 3.51 -3.32 -13.32
CA HIS A 167 3.38 -2.09 -12.55
C HIS A 167 2.76 -1.01 -13.43
N ASP A 168 1.62 -0.48 -13.01
CA ASP A 168 0.94 0.63 -13.67
C ASP A 168 1.25 1.96 -12.96
N GLU A 169 1.78 2.92 -13.71
CA GLU A 169 2.15 4.25 -13.23
C GLU A 169 1.18 5.35 -13.68
N THR A 170 -0.06 4.98 -14.00
CA THR A 170 -1.11 5.95 -14.33
C THR A 170 -1.40 6.85 -13.14
N LEU A 171 -1.38 8.16 -13.37
CA LEU A 171 -1.69 9.16 -12.33
C LEU A 171 -3.22 9.28 -12.18
N ASN A 172 -3.85 8.30 -11.52
CA ASN A 172 -5.30 8.18 -11.40
C ASN A 172 -5.98 9.34 -10.66
N ASP A 173 -5.21 10.08 -9.87
CA ASP A 173 -5.64 11.23 -9.05
C ASP A 173 -5.20 12.58 -9.63
N TYR A 174 -4.74 12.62 -10.88
CA TYR A 174 -4.33 13.84 -11.58
C TYR A 174 -5.01 13.92 -12.97
N PRO A 175 -5.46 15.09 -13.43
CA PRO A 175 -5.42 16.40 -12.75
C PRO A 175 -6.48 16.58 -11.65
N SER A 176 -7.36 15.61 -11.44
CA SER A 176 -8.41 15.68 -10.43
C SER A 176 -8.30 14.54 -9.42
N TYR A 177 -8.29 14.88 -8.15
CA TYR A 177 -8.38 13.91 -7.07
C TYR A 177 -9.75 13.20 -7.03
N THR A 178 -10.81 13.93 -7.37
CA THR A 178 -12.16 13.37 -7.41
C THR A 178 -12.28 12.36 -8.54
N GLY A 179 -12.76 11.15 -8.23
CA GLY A 179 -12.92 10.08 -9.22
C GLY A 179 -11.71 9.14 -9.32
N SER A 180 -10.63 9.34 -8.57
CA SER A 180 -9.42 8.51 -8.63
C SER A 180 -9.69 7.01 -8.50
N TYR A 181 -10.62 6.58 -7.63
CA TYR A 181 -11.01 5.17 -7.50
C TYR A 181 -11.77 4.64 -8.72
N ALA A 182 -12.55 5.47 -9.40
CA ALA A 182 -13.20 5.07 -10.67
C ALA A 182 -12.16 4.94 -11.78
N ASN A 183 -11.19 5.85 -11.83
CA ASN A 183 -10.09 5.81 -12.81
C ASN A 183 -9.23 4.55 -12.60
N SER A 184 -8.75 4.31 -11.38
CA SER A 184 -7.95 3.13 -11.06
C SER A 184 -8.71 1.82 -11.29
N ARG A 185 -10.03 1.79 -11.02
CA ARG A 185 -10.86 0.64 -11.34
C ARG A 185 -10.86 0.34 -12.83
N ALA A 186 -11.04 1.35 -13.66
CA ALA A 186 -11.05 1.19 -15.12
C ALA A 186 -9.69 0.64 -15.61
N VAL A 187 -8.59 1.17 -15.11
CA VAL A 187 -7.23 0.69 -15.42
C VAL A 187 -7.09 -0.80 -15.04
N VAL A 188 -7.42 -1.16 -13.80
CA VAL A 188 -7.32 -2.56 -13.36
C VAL A 188 -8.19 -3.49 -14.20
N GLN A 189 -9.42 -3.09 -14.53
CA GLN A 189 -10.30 -3.89 -15.37
C GLN A 189 -9.74 -4.14 -16.77
N GLN A 190 -9.02 -3.17 -17.36
CA GLN A 190 -8.33 -3.37 -18.64
C GLN A 190 -7.21 -4.40 -18.51
N TYR A 191 -6.38 -4.33 -17.46
CA TYR A 191 -5.34 -5.32 -17.20
C TYR A 191 -5.91 -6.72 -16.99
N LEU A 192 -6.96 -6.86 -16.17
CA LEU A 192 -7.60 -8.16 -15.93
C LEU A 192 -8.26 -8.76 -17.18
N ALA A 193 -8.78 -7.92 -18.08
CA ALA A 193 -9.31 -8.37 -19.36
C ALA A 193 -8.20 -8.84 -20.31
N GLN A 194 -7.05 -8.17 -20.29
CA GLN A 194 -5.90 -8.50 -21.12
C GLN A 194 -5.11 -9.70 -20.56
N TYR A 195 -5.00 -9.79 -19.24
CA TYR A 195 -4.20 -10.79 -18.53
C TYR A 195 -5.05 -11.54 -17.47
N PRO A 196 -5.85 -12.52 -17.86
CA PRO A 196 -6.69 -13.28 -16.92
C PRO A 196 -5.87 -14.11 -15.91
N SER A 197 -4.57 -14.21 -16.12
CA SER A 197 -3.60 -14.86 -15.21
C SER A 197 -3.36 -14.07 -13.92
N ILE A 198 -3.64 -12.77 -13.89
CA ILE A 198 -3.45 -11.93 -12.71
C ILE A 198 -4.36 -12.42 -11.56
N LYS A 199 -3.74 -12.77 -10.43
CA LYS A 199 -4.42 -13.22 -9.19
C LYS A 199 -4.40 -12.14 -8.12
N VAL A 200 -3.34 -11.32 -8.10
CA VAL A 200 -3.09 -10.32 -7.07
C VAL A 200 -3.14 -8.92 -7.68
N VAL A 201 -3.86 -8.02 -7.05
CA VAL A 201 -3.89 -6.58 -7.38
C VAL A 201 -3.57 -5.79 -6.12
N LEU A 202 -2.49 -5.05 -6.13
CA LEU A 202 -2.04 -4.24 -5.01
C LEU A 202 -2.22 -2.75 -5.32
N ASP A 203 -3.06 -2.09 -4.53
CA ASP A 203 -3.19 -0.64 -4.53
C ASP A 203 -2.21 -0.07 -3.48
N VAL A 204 -1.08 0.46 -3.95
CA VAL A 204 0.01 0.89 -3.08
C VAL A 204 -0.11 2.38 -2.80
N HIS A 205 -0.23 2.72 -1.52
CA HIS A 205 -0.50 4.05 -0.98
C HIS A 205 0.52 4.42 0.11
N ARG A 206 0.39 5.62 0.64
CA ARG A 206 0.94 6.04 1.93
C ARG A 206 -0.14 6.62 2.84
N ASP A 207 0.03 6.46 4.13
CA ASP A 207 -0.85 7.04 5.15
C ASP A 207 -0.59 8.55 5.35
N ALA A 208 -1.48 9.22 6.06
CA ALA A 208 -1.34 10.61 6.49
C ALA A 208 -1.72 10.72 7.96
N ILE A 209 -0.73 10.75 8.85
CA ILE A 209 -0.93 10.76 10.29
C ILE A 209 -0.35 12.05 10.86
N GLU A 210 -1.22 12.91 11.36
CA GLU A 210 -0.85 14.21 11.93
C GLU A 210 -1.39 14.38 13.34
N THR A 211 -0.69 15.20 14.12
CA THR A 211 -1.21 15.74 15.38
C THR A 211 -2.15 16.92 15.12
N GLU A 212 -2.92 17.32 16.12
CA GLU A 212 -3.75 18.54 16.03
C GLU A 212 -2.89 19.82 15.83
N SER A 213 -1.63 19.79 16.28
CA SER A 213 -0.68 20.92 16.12
C SER A 213 0.06 20.92 14.78
N GLY A 214 -0.24 19.96 13.87
CA GLY A 214 0.38 19.87 12.55
C GLY A 214 1.73 19.13 12.51
N SER A 215 2.18 18.52 13.61
CA SER A 215 3.32 17.60 13.53
C SER A 215 2.92 16.33 12.84
N ARG A 216 3.79 15.79 11.97
CA ARG A 216 3.53 14.55 11.22
C ARG A 216 4.21 13.36 11.87
N TYR A 217 3.50 12.25 11.99
CA TYR A 217 4.11 10.99 12.40
C TYR A 217 4.77 10.31 11.20
N ALA A 218 5.99 9.84 11.43
CA ALA A 218 6.70 8.92 10.55
C ALA A 218 6.67 7.53 11.20
N PRO A 219 5.83 6.60 10.74
CA PRO A 219 5.90 5.20 11.18
C PRO A 219 7.22 4.60 10.72
N VAL A 220 8.10 4.21 11.65
CA VAL A 220 9.43 3.69 11.34
C VAL A 220 9.77 2.42 12.11
N CYS A 221 10.61 1.59 11.51
CA CYS A 221 11.29 0.46 12.13
C CYS A 221 12.74 0.39 11.67
N THR A 222 13.53 -0.44 12.32
CA THR A 222 14.91 -0.72 11.92
C THR A 222 15.01 -2.19 11.52
N VAL A 223 15.40 -2.45 10.28
CA VAL A 223 15.66 -3.78 9.75
C VAL A 223 17.12 -3.83 9.27
N ASP A 224 17.89 -4.80 9.73
CA ASP A 224 19.31 -4.97 9.41
C ASP A 224 20.14 -3.68 9.59
N GLY A 225 19.86 -2.94 10.69
CA GLY A 225 20.54 -1.69 11.02
C GLY A 225 20.17 -0.49 10.17
N ARG A 226 19.18 -0.61 9.29
CA ARG A 226 18.69 0.46 8.41
C ARG A 226 17.24 0.82 8.73
N GLN A 227 16.95 2.11 8.74
CA GLN A 227 15.60 2.60 8.96
C GLN A 227 14.74 2.37 7.71
N ALA A 228 13.52 1.89 7.92
CA ALA A 228 12.49 1.74 6.92
C ALA A 228 11.15 2.25 7.47
N ALA A 229 10.24 2.63 6.59
CA ALA A 229 8.87 2.94 6.99
C ALA A 229 8.15 1.65 7.45
N GLN A 230 7.27 1.75 8.48
CA GLN A 230 6.36 0.66 8.78
C GLN A 230 5.21 0.65 7.78
N VAL A 231 4.70 -0.54 7.47
CA VAL A 231 3.60 -0.74 6.52
C VAL A 231 2.31 -1.17 7.22
N MET A 232 1.17 -0.95 6.57
CA MET A 232 -0.14 -1.40 7.05
C MET A 232 -1.00 -1.88 5.88
N ILE A 233 -1.43 -3.13 5.93
CA ILE A 233 -2.42 -3.65 4.98
C ILE A 233 -3.81 -3.18 5.40
N ILE A 234 -4.61 -2.69 4.44
CA ILE A 234 -6.03 -2.44 4.63
C ILE A 234 -6.82 -3.51 3.88
N CYS A 235 -7.57 -4.30 4.62
CA CYS A 235 -8.46 -5.32 4.09
C CYS A 235 -9.91 -4.90 4.31
N GLY A 236 -10.67 -4.84 3.22
CA GLY A 236 -12.08 -4.48 3.22
C GLY A 236 -12.98 -5.60 3.74
N CYS A 237 -14.16 -5.21 4.22
CA CYS A 237 -15.22 -6.11 4.65
C CYS A 237 -16.57 -5.65 4.10
N ASP A 238 -17.40 -6.60 3.68
CA ASP A 238 -18.78 -6.35 3.30
C ASP A 238 -19.65 -6.02 4.51
N ASN A 239 -20.47 -4.98 4.44
CA ASN A 239 -21.42 -4.63 5.48
C ASN A 239 -22.89 -4.91 5.08
N GLY A 240 -23.09 -5.55 3.94
CA GLY A 240 -24.41 -5.91 3.41
C GLY A 240 -25.21 -4.74 2.85
N THR A 241 -24.71 -3.51 2.92
CA THR A 241 -25.43 -2.29 2.53
C THR A 241 -24.60 -1.39 1.61
N THR A 242 -23.80 -0.51 2.17
CA THR A 242 -23.01 0.50 1.42
C THR A 242 -21.69 -0.03 0.91
N VAL A 243 -21.12 -1.03 1.56
CA VAL A 243 -19.91 -1.73 1.11
C VAL A 243 -20.29 -3.13 0.65
N ARG A 244 -20.21 -3.37 -0.65
CA ARG A 244 -20.51 -4.65 -1.28
C ARG A 244 -19.21 -5.31 -1.69
N LEU A 245 -18.73 -6.21 -0.86
CA LEU A 245 -17.45 -6.91 -1.05
C LEU A 245 -17.61 -8.41 -0.69
N PRO A 246 -18.34 -9.19 -1.51
CA PRO A 246 -18.67 -10.57 -1.18
C PRO A 246 -17.43 -11.48 -1.06
N GLY A 247 -16.33 -11.13 -1.73
CA GLY A 247 -15.06 -11.84 -1.67
C GLY A 247 -14.14 -11.49 -0.50
N TRP A 248 -14.59 -10.67 0.47
CA TRP A 248 -13.73 -10.16 1.55
C TRP A 248 -13.01 -11.25 2.37
N ARG A 249 -13.61 -12.43 2.53
CA ARG A 249 -13.00 -13.54 3.27
C ARG A 249 -11.71 -14.02 2.59
N GLN A 250 -11.72 -14.12 1.27
CA GLN A 250 -10.56 -14.51 0.50
C GLN A 250 -9.45 -13.47 0.59
N ASN A 251 -9.79 -12.19 0.45
CA ASN A 251 -8.83 -11.12 0.62
C ASN A 251 -8.24 -11.09 2.04
N LEU A 252 -9.05 -11.39 3.06
CA LEU A 252 -8.60 -11.44 4.45
C LEU A 252 -7.59 -12.59 4.70
N ARG A 253 -7.81 -13.77 4.11
CA ARG A 253 -6.85 -14.89 4.17
C ARG A 253 -5.50 -14.49 3.58
N PHE A 254 -5.53 -13.83 2.44
CA PHE A 254 -4.33 -13.33 1.78
C PHE A 254 -3.64 -12.24 2.59
N ALA A 255 -4.39 -11.26 3.10
CA ALA A 255 -3.86 -10.22 3.96
C ALA A 255 -3.16 -10.79 5.21
N ALA A 256 -3.78 -11.79 5.85
CA ALA A 256 -3.23 -12.46 7.02
C ALA A 256 -1.92 -13.22 6.71
N ALA A 257 -1.86 -13.90 5.57
CA ALA A 257 -0.64 -14.61 5.16
C ALA A 257 0.50 -13.64 4.90
N TRP A 258 0.23 -12.52 4.23
CA TRP A 258 1.25 -11.49 3.95
C TRP A 258 1.71 -10.78 5.22
N GLU A 259 0.79 -10.39 6.10
CA GLU A 259 1.10 -9.80 7.42
C GLU A 259 2.02 -10.72 8.23
N ARG A 260 1.63 -12.00 8.35
CA ARG A 260 2.41 -13.00 9.09
C ARG A 260 3.82 -13.10 8.54
N SER A 261 3.95 -13.24 7.23
CA SER A 261 5.25 -13.38 6.58
C SER A 261 6.14 -12.17 6.80
N MET A 262 5.60 -10.95 6.62
CA MET A 262 6.36 -9.72 6.84
C MET A 262 6.84 -9.59 8.28
N GLU A 263 5.98 -9.86 9.27
CA GLU A 263 6.32 -9.66 10.66
C GLU A 263 7.24 -10.77 11.21
N GLU A 264 7.15 -11.99 10.67
CA GLU A 264 8.07 -13.09 10.98
C GLU A 264 9.48 -12.85 10.41
N MET A 265 9.57 -12.33 9.17
CA MET A 265 10.85 -11.99 8.55
C MET A 265 11.49 -10.74 9.16
N TYR A 266 10.67 -9.76 9.52
CA TYR A 266 11.11 -8.42 9.92
C TYR A 266 10.33 -7.94 11.16
N PRO A 267 10.63 -8.43 12.36
CA PRO A 267 9.89 -8.07 13.57
C PRO A 267 9.78 -6.56 13.79
N GLY A 268 8.56 -6.06 13.96
CA GLY A 268 8.27 -4.63 14.13
C GLY A 268 8.12 -3.85 12.82
N PHE A 269 8.15 -4.52 11.67
CA PHE A 269 7.99 -3.87 10.37
C PHE A 269 6.54 -3.50 10.06
N THR A 270 5.58 -4.31 10.53
CA THR A 270 4.18 -4.06 10.19
C THR A 270 3.44 -3.34 11.33
N ARG A 271 2.43 -2.58 10.95
CA ARG A 271 1.30 -2.21 11.80
C ARG A 271 0.19 -3.24 11.61
N PRO A 272 -0.66 -3.49 12.62
CA PRO A 272 -1.76 -4.46 12.46
C PRO A 272 -2.56 -4.25 11.17
N VAL A 273 -2.91 -5.33 10.47
CA VAL A 273 -3.85 -5.26 9.35
C VAL A 273 -5.10 -4.52 9.79
N LEU A 274 -5.50 -3.47 9.09
CA LEU A 274 -6.76 -2.79 9.33
C LEU A 274 -7.89 -3.51 8.58
N PHE A 275 -8.66 -4.32 9.31
CA PHE A 275 -9.86 -4.97 8.79
C PHE A 275 -11.09 -4.12 9.09
N SER A 276 -11.70 -3.53 8.06
CA SER A 276 -12.78 -2.56 8.24
C SER A 276 -13.70 -2.49 7.02
N TYR A 277 -14.86 -1.83 7.17
CA TYR A 277 -15.80 -1.60 6.09
C TYR A 277 -15.24 -0.59 5.08
N ARG A 278 -14.44 -1.07 4.14
CA ARG A 278 -13.82 -0.31 3.05
C ARG A 278 -14.00 -1.08 1.74
N PHE A 279 -14.21 -0.38 0.65
CA PHE A 279 -14.38 -0.99 -0.67
C PHE A 279 -13.04 -1.05 -1.43
N TYR A 280 -12.44 0.09 -1.70
CA TYR A 280 -11.12 0.27 -2.34
C TYR A 280 -10.90 -0.66 -3.55
N ASN A 281 -11.93 -0.89 -4.39
CA ASN A 281 -11.86 -1.79 -5.55
C ASN A 281 -11.39 -3.23 -5.22
N GLN A 282 -11.47 -3.66 -3.96
CA GLN A 282 -11.00 -4.98 -3.54
C GLN A 282 -11.92 -6.14 -3.95
N ASP A 283 -12.97 -5.86 -4.71
CA ASP A 283 -13.84 -6.86 -5.35
C ASP A 283 -13.28 -7.39 -6.67
N LEU A 284 -12.22 -6.78 -7.21
CA LEU A 284 -11.72 -7.09 -8.55
C LEU A 284 -11.02 -8.43 -8.66
N THR A 285 -10.32 -8.88 -7.61
CA THR A 285 -9.78 -10.23 -7.50
C THR A 285 -9.89 -10.75 -6.07
N THR A 286 -9.65 -12.05 -5.87
CA THR A 286 -9.56 -12.66 -4.52
C THR A 286 -8.24 -12.38 -3.80
N GLY A 287 -7.33 -11.66 -4.44
CA GLY A 287 -6.06 -11.18 -3.92
C GLY A 287 -5.91 -9.66 -4.07
N SER A 288 -7.01 -8.89 -4.01
CA SER A 288 -6.98 -7.42 -4.08
C SER A 288 -6.86 -6.83 -2.69
N LEU A 289 -5.77 -6.08 -2.44
CA LEU A 289 -5.50 -5.40 -1.17
C LEU A 289 -4.98 -3.99 -1.42
N LEU A 290 -5.13 -3.13 -0.40
CA LEU A 290 -4.45 -1.86 -0.30
C LEU A 290 -3.35 -1.98 0.76
N ILE A 291 -2.18 -1.41 0.49
CA ILE A 291 -1.09 -1.32 1.46
C ILE A 291 -0.62 0.12 1.59
N GLU A 292 -0.55 0.58 2.83
CA GLU A 292 0.04 1.86 3.21
C GLU A 292 1.54 1.66 3.47
N ILE A 293 2.38 2.25 2.66
CA ILE A 293 3.83 2.23 2.85
C ILE A 293 4.22 3.48 3.65
N GLY A 294 4.31 3.33 4.97
CA GLY A 294 4.57 4.45 5.86
C GLY A 294 3.50 5.53 5.81
N GLY A 295 3.91 6.78 5.96
CA GLY A 295 3.06 7.96 5.90
C GLY A 295 3.81 9.17 5.35
N HIS A 296 3.10 10.28 5.17
CA HIS A 296 3.66 11.52 4.63
C HIS A 296 4.73 12.18 5.54
N GLY A 297 4.93 11.66 6.75
CA GLY A 297 6.04 12.02 7.62
C GLY A 297 7.34 11.27 7.31
N ASN A 298 7.28 10.15 6.61
CA ASN A 298 8.46 9.39 6.19
C ASN A 298 9.21 10.11 5.06
N ASN A 299 10.52 9.87 4.94
CA ASN A 299 11.25 10.24 3.74
C ASN A 299 11.14 9.15 2.66
N LEU A 300 11.42 9.52 1.42
CA LEU A 300 11.28 8.61 0.29
C LEU A 300 12.16 7.36 0.43
N ASN A 301 13.37 7.47 0.96
CA ASN A 301 14.27 6.32 1.11
C ASN A 301 13.77 5.30 2.15
N GLU A 302 13.10 5.76 3.21
CA GLU A 302 12.42 4.87 4.16
C GLU A 302 11.29 4.09 3.49
N ALA A 303 10.54 4.76 2.60
CA ALA A 303 9.45 4.14 1.85
C ALA A 303 9.95 3.17 0.77
N LEU A 304 11.03 3.50 0.04
CA LEU A 304 11.63 2.60 -0.96
C LEU A 304 12.13 1.31 -0.30
N ARG A 305 12.81 1.41 0.86
CA ARG A 305 13.23 0.23 1.64
C ARG A 305 12.02 -0.58 2.10
N ALA A 306 10.97 0.08 2.59
CA ALA A 306 9.75 -0.59 3.00
C ALA A 306 9.06 -1.31 1.84
N GLY A 307 9.04 -0.73 0.65
CA GLY A 307 8.53 -1.38 -0.56
C GLY A 307 9.26 -2.70 -0.87
N GLN A 308 10.59 -2.71 -0.80
CA GLN A 308 11.39 -3.93 -0.98
C GLN A 308 11.08 -4.99 0.09
N LEU A 309 11.04 -4.59 1.37
CA LEU A 309 10.73 -5.52 2.47
C LEU A 309 9.32 -6.11 2.35
N ALA A 310 8.34 -5.28 1.98
CA ALA A 310 6.96 -5.74 1.76
C ALA A 310 6.88 -6.73 0.60
N ALA A 311 7.58 -6.47 -0.50
CA ALA A 311 7.65 -7.39 -1.64
C ALA A 311 8.32 -8.72 -1.27
N ASN A 312 9.42 -8.70 -0.50
CA ASN A 312 10.06 -9.91 0.01
C ASN A 312 9.10 -10.73 0.89
N GLY A 313 8.36 -10.06 1.79
CA GLY A 313 7.34 -10.71 2.61
C GLY A 313 6.21 -11.30 1.77
N LEU A 314 5.84 -10.67 0.66
CA LEU A 314 4.87 -11.22 -0.28
C LEU A 314 5.38 -12.46 -1.00
N VAL A 315 6.64 -12.45 -1.45
CA VAL A 315 7.31 -13.62 -2.04
C VAL A 315 7.22 -14.82 -1.09
N GLU A 316 7.53 -14.61 0.18
CA GLU A 316 7.48 -15.70 1.19
C GLU A 316 6.05 -16.16 1.46
N ALA A 317 5.10 -15.25 1.59
CA ALA A 317 3.68 -15.57 1.77
C ALA A 317 3.10 -16.40 0.61
N LEU A 318 3.57 -16.17 -0.63
CA LEU A 318 3.10 -16.89 -1.81
C LEU A 318 3.81 -18.21 -2.04
N ARG A 319 4.92 -18.49 -1.34
CA ARG A 319 5.60 -19.81 -1.35
C ARG A 319 4.87 -20.84 -0.49
N GLY A 320 4.18 -20.42 0.54
CA GLY A 320 3.40 -21.24 1.47
C GLY A 320 4.20 -21.61 2.70
#